data_21f4885b650cefd86c53f11d834f1c0b
#
_entry.id   21f4885b650cefd86c53f11d834f1c0b
#
_cell.length_a   1.000
_cell.length_b   1.000
_cell.length_c   1.000
_cell.angle_alpha   90.00
_cell.angle_beta   90.00
_cell.angle_gamma   90.00
#
_symmetry.space_group_name_H-M   'P 1'
#
loop_
_entity.id
_entity.type
_entity.pdbx_description
1 polymer ?
#
loop_
_entity_poly.entity_id
_entity_poly.type
_entity_poly.pdbx_seq_one_letter_code
_entity_poly.pdbx_strand_id
1 'polypeptide(L)'
;MTEAIDTGLLKLVRDARRHLIPIGKDSDQWLDRFEERHDELHALMEILLVSDPPAASEAGATLWRFWWLRGHMAEGRAFLERAGTIQGTYRIEVLNGLGTISFRQGDLDAAERAFTERFNLLAGPDQQRDLADACADMARVALRRGDFAKVRSYAEQGYVAASDVGPEAILMPLHMRAAAARMEGRYEEARELYLESRDLNERFGKGGNVAGEDHNLMYVALHSGDRAEAEKRFRSSSEWIFGHEDAYLRPYAFLDAGVLAIHDGDLERGARLVARAERIFQESGSIPDPDDRVELDDSIARLRKELGSRFESAWAEGREMSLGEVQALARS
;
A
#
# COMPACT_ATOMS: atom_id res chain seq x y z
N MET A 1 -19.91 35.09 -14.02
CA MET A 1 -21.11 34.40 -13.47
C MET A 1 -20.54 33.36 -12.50
N THR A 2 -20.79 33.52 -11.21
CA THR A 2 -20.38 32.49 -10.20
C THR A 2 -21.31 31.31 -10.40
N GLU A 3 -20.79 30.19 -10.88
CA GLU A 3 -21.57 28.92 -10.91
C GLU A 3 -22.02 28.60 -9.49
N ALA A 4 -23.29 28.19 -9.35
CA ALA A 4 -23.86 27.89 -8.05
C ALA A 4 -23.30 26.54 -7.55
N ILE A 5 -22.88 26.50 -6.28
CA ILE A 5 -22.44 25.26 -5.63
C ILE A 5 -23.58 24.25 -5.63
N ASP A 6 -23.36 23.04 -6.17
CA ASP A 6 -24.29 21.91 -6.00
C ASP A 6 -24.28 21.44 -4.55
N THR A 7 -25.21 21.96 -3.76
CA THR A 7 -25.35 21.63 -2.34
C THR A 7 -25.72 20.17 -2.10
N GLY A 8 -26.39 19.51 -3.06
CA GLY A 8 -26.73 18.09 -2.98
C GLY A 8 -25.50 17.19 -3.12
N LEU A 9 -24.63 17.50 -4.09
CA LEU A 9 -23.37 16.76 -4.29
C LEU A 9 -22.38 17.02 -3.15
N LEU A 10 -22.27 18.26 -2.66
CA LEU A 10 -21.43 18.56 -1.49
C LEU A 10 -21.91 17.81 -0.24
N LYS A 11 -23.24 17.70 -0.05
CA LYS A 11 -23.78 16.88 1.02
C LYS A 11 -23.41 15.40 0.86
N LEU A 12 -23.48 14.86 -0.37
CA LEU A 12 -23.07 13.49 -0.66
C LEU A 12 -21.59 13.25 -0.26
N VAL A 13 -20.72 14.19 -0.58
CA VAL A 13 -19.29 14.12 -0.18
C VAL A 13 -19.13 14.10 1.34
N ARG A 14 -19.86 14.96 2.06
CA ARG A 14 -19.85 15.00 3.53
C ARG A 14 -20.38 13.71 4.15
N ASP A 15 -21.48 13.18 3.64
CA ASP A 15 -22.08 11.94 4.12
C ASP A 15 -21.14 10.73 3.88
N ALA A 16 -20.37 10.73 2.80
CA ALA A 16 -19.42 9.67 2.48
C ALA A 16 -18.23 9.56 3.44
N ARG A 17 -17.86 10.65 4.15
CA ARG A 17 -16.67 10.68 5.01
C ARG A 17 -16.62 9.53 6.01
N ARG A 18 -17.71 9.25 6.72
CA ARG A 18 -17.80 8.18 7.73
C ARG A 18 -17.69 6.75 7.14
N HIS A 19 -17.85 6.60 5.83
CA HIS A 19 -17.80 5.33 5.11
C HIS A 19 -16.46 5.10 4.41
N LEU A 20 -15.76 6.19 4.10
CA LEU A 20 -14.46 6.15 3.44
C LEU A 20 -13.29 6.35 4.41
N ILE A 21 -13.52 6.94 5.57
CA ILE A 21 -12.48 7.27 6.54
C ILE A 21 -12.89 6.87 7.96
N PRO A 22 -12.46 5.67 8.43
CA PRO A 22 -11.77 4.59 7.70
C PRO A 22 -12.62 3.93 6.63
N ILE A 23 -12.01 3.14 5.74
CA ILE A 23 -12.75 2.36 4.73
C ILE A 23 -13.65 1.35 5.44
N GLY A 24 -14.95 1.45 5.17
CA GLY A 24 -15.99 0.59 5.73
C GLY A 24 -16.47 -0.48 4.74
N LYS A 25 -17.36 -1.37 5.21
CA LYS A 25 -17.91 -2.47 4.38
C LYS A 25 -18.75 -2.00 3.19
N ASP A 26 -19.28 -0.79 3.24
CA ASP A 26 -20.11 -0.16 2.21
C ASP A 26 -19.36 0.89 1.37
N SER A 27 -18.03 0.97 1.54
CA SER A 27 -17.19 1.95 0.85
C SER A 27 -17.33 1.87 -0.67
N ASP A 28 -17.42 0.66 -1.25
CA ASP A 28 -17.55 0.49 -2.70
C ASP A 28 -18.81 1.14 -3.25
N GLN A 29 -19.95 1.06 -2.54
CA GLN A 29 -21.18 1.72 -2.95
C GLN A 29 -21.05 3.25 -2.98
N TRP A 30 -20.23 3.82 -2.07
CA TRP A 30 -19.96 5.26 -2.05
C TRP A 30 -19.01 5.66 -3.16
N LEU A 31 -18.00 4.84 -3.43
CA LEU A 31 -17.07 5.05 -4.53
C LEU A 31 -17.78 4.98 -5.90
N ASP A 32 -18.73 4.03 -6.07
CA ASP A 32 -19.53 3.91 -7.30
C ASP A 32 -20.41 5.16 -7.54
N ARG A 33 -21.03 5.72 -6.49
CA ARG A 33 -21.80 6.97 -6.61
C ARG A 33 -20.96 8.15 -7.05
N PHE A 34 -19.69 8.21 -6.64
CA PHE A 34 -18.78 9.25 -7.11
C PHE A 34 -18.33 9.01 -8.54
N GLU A 35 -18.13 7.76 -8.93
CA GLU A 35 -17.78 7.40 -10.30
C GLU A 35 -18.92 7.75 -11.27
N GLU A 36 -20.17 7.46 -10.92
CA GLU A 36 -21.36 7.81 -11.72
C GLU A 36 -21.51 9.32 -11.94
N ARG A 37 -20.97 10.13 -11.05
CA ARG A 37 -21.07 11.60 -11.08
C ARG A 37 -19.70 12.29 -11.18
N HIS A 38 -18.71 11.63 -11.75
CA HIS A 38 -17.33 12.08 -11.73
C HIS A 38 -17.13 13.48 -12.32
N ASP A 39 -17.73 13.77 -13.47
CA ASP A 39 -17.63 15.09 -14.12
C ASP A 39 -18.26 16.22 -13.26
N GLU A 40 -19.41 15.94 -12.64
CA GLU A 40 -20.08 16.89 -11.75
C GLU A 40 -19.25 17.11 -10.47
N LEU A 41 -18.66 16.03 -9.94
CA LEU A 41 -17.77 16.10 -8.79
C LEU A 41 -16.54 16.94 -9.09
N HIS A 42 -15.90 16.73 -10.24
CA HIS A 42 -14.75 17.53 -10.69
C HIS A 42 -15.12 19.02 -10.78
N ALA A 43 -16.25 19.37 -11.42
CA ALA A 43 -16.71 20.73 -11.52
C ALA A 43 -16.97 21.37 -10.14
N LEU A 44 -17.65 20.63 -9.24
CA LEU A 44 -17.87 21.06 -7.86
C LEU A 44 -16.55 21.40 -7.15
N MET A 45 -15.55 20.51 -7.27
CA MET A 45 -14.26 20.68 -6.61
C MET A 45 -13.54 21.95 -7.07
N GLU A 46 -13.55 22.26 -8.38
CA GLU A 46 -12.97 23.49 -8.92
C GLU A 46 -13.69 24.74 -8.43
N ILE A 47 -15.03 24.71 -8.35
CA ILE A 47 -15.82 25.81 -7.79
C ILE A 47 -15.50 26.04 -6.31
N LEU A 48 -15.42 24.98 -5.51
CA LEU A 48 -15.14 25.09 -4.07
C LEU A 48 -13.77 25.71 -3.78
N LEU A 49 -12.74 25.38 -4.54
CA LEU A 49 -11.40 25.96 -4.36
C LEU A 49 -11.38 27.49 -4.45
N VAL A 50 -12.32 28.07 -5.18
CA VAL A 50 -12.41 29.53 -5.39
C VAL A 50 -13.45 30.17 -4.46
N SER A 51 -14.62 29.54 -4.33
CA SER A 51 -15.78 30.14 -3.66
C SER A 51 -15.90 29.79 -2.18
N ASP A 52 -15.43 28.60 -1.77
CA ASP A 52 -15.48 28.10 -0.39
C ASP A 52 -14.27 27.23 -0.08
N PRO A 53 -13.06 27.81 0.10
CA PRO A 53 -11.84 27.06 0.39
C PRO A 53 -11.94 26.11 1.60
N PRO A 54 -12.61 26.45 2.72
CA PRO A 54 -12.83 25.50 3.80
C PRO A 54 -13.60 24.25 3.37
N ALA A 55 -14.67 24.39 2.58
CA ALA A 55 -15.40 23.24 2.04
C ALA A 55 -14.58 22.45 1.01
N ALA A 56 -13.72 23.10 0.23
CA ALA A 56 -12.77 22.42 -0.66
C ALA A 56 -11.80 21.53 0.14
N SER A 57 -11.26 22.05 1.25
CA SER A 57 -10.37 21.28 2.14
C SER A 57 -11.10 20.08 2.78
N GLU A 58 -12.34 20.27 3.26
CA GLU A 58 -13.20 19.20 3.78
C GLU A 58 -13.44 18.11 2.72
N ALA A 59 -13.79 18.52 1.50
CA ALA A 59 -14.05 17.62 0.40
C ALA A 59 -12.77 16.83 0.00
N GLY A 60 -11.63 17.50 -0.10
CA GLY A 60 -10.34 16.86 -0.39
C GLY A 60 -9.95 15.82 0.66
N ALA A 61 -10.16 16.13 1.94
CA ALA A 61 -9.95 15.23 3.05
C ALA A 61 -10.84 13.97 3.00
N THR A 62 -11.95 14.01 2.28
CA THR A 62 -12.86 12.88 2.07
C THR A 62 -12.54 12.10 0.80
N LEU A 63 -12.32 12.81 -0.31
CA LEU A 63 -12.26 12.24 -1.66
C LEU A 63 -10.90 11.67 -2.06
N TRP A 64 -9.82 11.91 -1.30
CA TRP A 64 -8.51 11.37 -1.67
C TRP A 64 -8.52 9.85 -1.84
N ARG A 65 -9.35 9.12 -1.08
CA ARG A 65 -9.51 7.67 -1.23
C ARG A 65 -10.24 7.28 -2.50
N PHE A 66 -11.24 8.07 -2.93
CA PHE A 66 -11.91 7.89 -4.21
C PHE A 66 -10.90 8.00 -5.35
N TRP A 67 -10.13 9.08 -5.40
CA TRP A 67 -9.11 9.26 -6.45
C TRP A 67 -8.06 8.15 -6.45
N TRP A 68 -7.65 7.68 -5.29
CA TRP A 68 -6.70 6.58 -5.19
C TRP A 68 -7.31 5.26 -5.64
N LEU A 69 -8.47 4.87 -5.10
CA LEU A 69 -9.04 3.53 -5.29
C LEU A 69 -9.69 3.35 -6.67
N ARG A 70 -10.15 4.44 -7.31
CA ARG A 70 -10.75 4.43 -8.65
C ARG A 70 -9.77 4.86 -9.76
N GLY A 71 -8.50 5.14 -9.43
CA GLY A 71 -7.45 5.39 -10.42
C GLY A 71 -7.35 6.84 -10.90
N HIS A 72 -8.12 7.77 -10.33
CA HIS A 72 -8.09 9.21 -10.69
C HIS A 72 -6.97 9.98 -9.98
N MET A 73 -5.81 9.32 -9.73
CA MET A 73 -4.74 9.87 -8.91
C MET A 73 -4.16 11.19 -9.41
N ALA A 74 -4.09 11.40 -10.73
CA ALA A 74 -3.56 12.65 -11.29
C ALA A 74 -4.46 13.84 -10.97
N GLU A 75 -5.77 13.67 -11.10
CA GLU A 75 -6.78 14.68 -10.75
C GLU A 75 -6.75 14.96 -9.24
N GLY A 76 -6.82 13.88 -8.44
CA GLY A 76 -6.80 14.01 -6.98
C GLY A 76 -5.55 14.72 -6.47
N ARG A 77 -4.38 14.42 -7.04
CA ARG A 77 -3.13 15.11 -6.71
C ARG A 77 -3.21 16.60 -7.00
N ALA A 78 -3.62 16.97 -8.22
CA ALA A 78 -3.71 18.38 -8.63
C ALA A 78 -4.66 19.17 -7.72
N PHE A 79 -5.78 18.58 -7.31
CA PHE A 79 -6.68 19.18 -6.36
C PHE A 79 -6.07 19.30 -4.96
N LEU A 80 -5.48 18.22 -4.43
CA LEU A 80 -4.93 18.17 -3.07
C LEU A 80 -3.71 19.09 -2.90
N GLU A 81 -2.91 19.32 -3.94
CA GLU A 81 -1.83 20.32 -3.94
C GLU A 81 -2.37 21.73 -3.67
N ARG A 82 -3.50 22.09 -4.25
CA ARG A 82 -4.16 23.39 -4.03
C ARG A 82 -4.86 23.42 -2.66
N ALA A 83 -5.62 22.37 -2.32
CA ALA A 83 -6.33 22.29 -1.05
C ALA A 83 -5.36 22.22 0.16
N GLY A 84 -4.18 21.64 0.02
CA GLY A 84 -3.15 21.56 1.05
C GLY A 84 -2.56 22.89 1.48
N THR A 85 -2.73 23.94 0.67
CA THR A 85 -2.34 25.31 1.05
C THR A 85 -3.35 25.99 1.99
N ILE A 86 -4.58 25.47 2.06
CA ILE A 86 -5.68 26.01 2.87
C ILE A 86 -5.44 25.68 4.33
N GLN A 87 -5.35 26.72 5.19
CA GLN A 87 -5.23 26.54 6.62
C GLN A 87 -6.58 26.16 7.23
N GLY A 88 -6.61 25.20 8.15
CA GLY A 88 -7.84 24.81 8.82
C GLY A 88 -7.86 23.36 9.30
N THR A 89 -9.01 22.92 9.76
CA THR A 89 -9.24 21.63 10.43
C THR A 89 -8.85 20.42 9.59
N TYR A 90 -9.07 20.47 8.29
CA TYR A 90 -8.89 19.32 7.39
C TYR A 90 -7.50 19.22 6.74
N ARG A 91 -6.60 20.15 7.06
CA ARG A 91 -5.28 20.21 6.42
C ARG A 91 -4.44 18.96 6.65
N ILE A 92 -4.49 18.39 7.84
CA ILE A 92 -3.77 17.17 8.20
C ILE A 92 -4.19 16.01 7.30
N GLU A 93 -5.49 15.82 7.08
CA GLU A 93 -6.02 14.76 6.23
C GLU A 93 -5.79 15.02 4.74
N VAL A 94 -5.86 16.28 4.29
CA VAL A 94 -5.51 16.66 2.91
C VAL A 94 -4.04 16.35 2.62
N LEU A 95 -3.14 16.69 3.53
CA LEU A 95 -1.71 16.36 3.41
C LEU A 95 -1.46 14.85 3.45
N ASN A 96 -2.23 14.11 4.25
CA ASN A 96 -2.19 12.65 4.23
C ASN A 96 -2.58 12.08 2.85
N GLY A 97 -3.67 12.57 2.27
CA GLY A 97 -4.11 12.18 0.93
C GLY A 97 -3.09 12.54 -0.15
N LEU A 98 -2.56 13.77 -0.11
CA LEU A 98 -1.54 14.23 -1.04
C LEU A 98 -0.26 13.37 -0.97
N GLY A 99 0.23 13.13 0.24
CA GLY A 99 1.41 12.29 0.47
C GLY A 99 1.20 10.87 -0.03
N THR A 100 0.04 10.28 0.27
CA THR A 100 -0.31 8.92 -0.15
C THR A 100 -0.37 8.79 -1.68
N ILE A 101 -1.07 9.69 -2.37
CA ILE A 101 -1.18 9.67 -3.84
C ILE A 101 0.20 9.90 -4.47
N SER A 102 0.97 10.88 -3.99
CA SER A 102 2.32 11.15 -4.49
C SER A 102 3.25 9.94 -4.32
N PHE A 103 3.19 9.28 -3.15
CA PHE A 103 3.93 8.05 -2.88
C PHE A 103 3.56 6.92 -3.86
N ARG A 104 2.26 6.72 -4.13
CA ARG A 104 1.76 5.72 -5.08
C ARG A 104 2.17 6.00 -6.51
N GLN A 105 2.29 7.27 -6.88
CA GLN A 105 2.81 7.70 -8.18
C GLN A 105 4.35 7.66 -8.28
N GLY A 106 5.05 7.31 -7.20
CA GLY A 106 6.52 7.25 -7.16
C GLY A 106 7.22 8.60 -6.99
N ASP A 107 6.48 9.69 -6.80
CA ASP A 107 7.03 11.01 -6.49
C ASP A 107 7.37 11.09 -5.00
N LEU A 108 8.51 10.50 -4.63
CA LEU A 108 8.95 10.42 -3.24
C LEU A 108 9.25 11.80 -2.64
N ASP A 109 9.65 12.78 -3.46
CA ASP A 109 9.95 14.13 -2.97
C ASP A 109 8.66 14.87 -2.59
N ALA A 110 7.61 14.76 -3.40
CA ALA A 110 6.31 15.32 -3.07
C ALA A 110 5.68 14.61 -1.86
N ALA A 111 5.79 13.29 -1.80
CA ALA A 111 5.31 12.50 -0.66
C ALA A 111 6.01 12.92 0.64
N GLU A 112 7.33 13.00 0.64
CA GLU A 112 8.12 13.40 1.82
C GLU A 112 7.74 14.82 2.28
N ARG A 113 7.58 15.77 1.37
CA ARG A 113 7.15 17.14 1.73
C ARG A 113 5.78 17.14 2.41
N ALA A 114 4.79 16.45 1.82
CA ALA A 114 3.43 16.40 2.37
C ALA A 114 3.38 15.71 3.73
N PHE A 115 4.04 14.56 3.86
CA PHE A 115 4.10 13.82 5.13
C PHE A 115 4.91 14.55 6.21
N THR A 116 6.01 15.22 5.86
CA THR A 116 6.77 16.05 6.81
C THR A 116 5.92 17.21 7.33
N GLU A 117 5.18 17.87 6.45
CA GLU A 117 4.29 18.95 6.86
C GLU A 117 3.15 18.44 7.75
N ARG A 118 2.53 17.31 7.38
CA ARG A 118 1.54 16.61 8.22
C ARG A 118 2.11 16.28 9.60
N PHE A 119 3.29 15.66 9.66
CA PHE A 119 3.97 15.30 10.90
C PHE A 119 4.20 16.51 11.81
N ASN A 120 4.65 17.64 11.25
CA ASN A 120 4.92 18.87 11.99
C ASN A 120 3.64 19.54 12.54
N LEU A 121 2.47 19.24 11.98
CA LEU A 121 1.19 19.74 12.46
C LEU A 121 0.62 18.89 13.61
N LEU A 122 1.14 17.68 13.82
CA LEU A 122 0.68 16.72 14.83
C LEU A 122 1.46 16.89 16.13
N ALA A 123 1.15 17.94 16.90
CA ALA A 123 1.84 18.27 18.15
C ALA A 123 0.96 18.11 19.41
N GLY A 124 -0.31 17.72 19.25
CA GLY A 124 -1.28 17.62 20.36
C GLY A 124 -1.23 16.26 21.06
N PRO A 125 -1.50 16.22 22.39
CA PRO A 125 -1.54 14.96 23.13
C PRO A 125 -2.64 14.00 22.66
N ASP A 126 -3.74 14.54 22.12
CA ASP A 126 -4.86 13.73 21.59
C ASP A 126 -4.62 13.21 20.18
N GLN A 127 -3.47 13.52 19.58
CA GLN A 127 -3.12 13.18 18.18
C GLN A 127 -2.12 12.01 18.08
N GLN A 128 -1.94 11.24 19.13
CA GLN A 128 -0.92 10.18 19.19
C GLN A 128 -1.14 9.09 18.13
N ARG A 129 -2.39 8.75 17.81
CA ARG A 129 -2.70 7.82 16.72
C ARG A 129 -2.27 8.39 15.36
N ASP A 130 -2.66 9.63 15.07
CA ASP A 130 -2.30 10.29 13.79
C ASP A 130 -0.78 10.48 13.67
N LEU A 131 -0.10 10.72 14.79
CA LEU A 131 1.37 10.81 14.87
C LEU A 131 2.02 9.44 14.53
N ALA A 132 1.50 8.35 15.10
CA ALA A 132 1.98 7.01 14.79
C ALA A 132 1.81 6.67 13.30
N ASP A 133 0.66 7.01 12.71
CA ASP A 133 0.39 6.83 11.29
C ASP A 133 1.32 7.70 10.42
N ALA A 134 1.55 8.97 10.81
CA ALA A 134 2.48 9.84 10.10
C ALA A 134 3.93 9.35 10.16
N CYS A 135 4.35 8.80 11.30
CA CYS A 135 5.66 8.14 11.41
C CYS A 135 5.78 6.94 10.46
N ALA A 136 4.74 6.13 10.35
CA ALA A 136 4.72 5.00 9.44
C ALA A 136 4.81 5.45 7.97
N ASP A 137 4.12 6.51 7.58
CA ASP A 137 4.21 7.09 6.24
C ASP A 137 5.62 7.61 5.93
N MET A 138 6.26 8.28 6.88
CA MET A 138 7.65 8.72 6.75
C MET A 138 8.62 7.55 6.68
N ALA A 139 8.38 6.48 7.45
CA ALA A 139 9.18 5.26 7.40
C ALA A 139 9.08 4.59 6.02
N ARG A 140 7.88 4.54 5.39
CA ARG A 140 7.68 3.99 4.04
C ARG A 140 8.40 4.77 2.96
N VAL A 141 8.42 6.10 3.04
CA VAL A 141 9.21 6.94 2.13
C VAL A 141 10.70 6.66 2.30
N ALA A 142 11.18 6.62 3.56
CA ALA A 142 12.58 6.30 3.87
C ALA A 142 12.98 4.90 3.37
N LEU A 143 12.09 3.91 3.51
CA LEU A 143 12.30 2.54 3.03
C LEU A 143 12.52 2.54 1.51
N ARG A 144 11.66 3.22 0.74
CA ARG A 144 11.82 3.35 -0.72
C ARG A 144 13.10 4.07 -1.15
N ARG A 145 13.69 4.89 -0.28
CA ARG A 145 14.98 5.55 -0.51
C ARG A 145 16.19 4.71 -0.06
N GLY A 146 15.96 3.56 0.58
CA GLY A 146 17.00 2.74 1.17
C GLY A 146 17.64 3.35 2.42
N ASP A 147 16.99 4.35 3.04
CA ASP A 147 17.48 5.00 4.28
C ASP A 147 16.95 4.25 5.52
N PHE A 148 17.49 3.07 5.77
CA PHE A 148 17.06 2.19 6.86
C PHE A 148 17.26 2.83 8.25
N ALA A 149 18.21 3.75 8.39
CA ALA A 149 18.39 4.49 9.65
C ALA A 149 17.15 5.37 9.95
N LYS A 150 16.64 6.07 8.93
CA LYS A 150 15.39 6.84 9.07
C LYS A 150 14.18 5.91 9.26
N VAL A 151 14.12 4.77 8.58
CA VAL A 151 13.03 3.80 8.80
C VAL A 151 12.95 3.43 10.27
N ARG A 152 14.07 3.00 10.87
CA ARG A 152 14.11 2.67 12.31
C ARG A 152 13.71 3.84 13.19
N SER A 153 14.24 5.03 12.90
CA SER A 153 13.94 6.23 13.70
C SER A 153 12.45 6.58 13.68
N TYR A 154 11.82 6.59 12.52
CA TYR A 154 10.39 6.87 12.42
C TYR A 154 9.54 5.73 12.99
N ALA A 155 9.89 4.49 12.73
CA ALA A 155 9.17 3.35 13.29
C ALA A 155 9.20 3.33 14.83
N GLU A 156 10.33 3.67 15.43
CA GLU A 156 10.44 3.80 16.89
C GLU A 156 9.59 4.96 17.43
N GLN A 157 9.65 6.13 16.81
CA GLN A 157 8.81 7.26 17.18
C GLN A 157 7.31 6.91 17.07
N GLY A 158 6.92 6.23 15.99
CA GLY A 158 5.55 5.75 15.79
C GLY A 158 5.15 4.72 16.85
N TYR A 159 6.05 3.81 17.22
CA TYR A 159 5.80 2.82 18.27
C TYR A 159 5.57 3.47 19.63
N VAL A 160 6.40 4.44 20.01
CA VAL A 160 6.25 5.21 21.23
C VAL A 160 4.92 5.96 21.26
N ALA A 161 4.58 6.67 20.18
CA ALA A 161 3.31 7.38 20.04
C ALA A 161 2.10 6.43 20.12
N ALA A 162 2.21 5.25 19.54
CA ALA A 162 1.15 4.24 19.52
C ALA A 162 0.95 3.56 20.88
N SER A 163 1.98 3.48 21.73
CA SER A 163 1.96 2.73 22.98
C SER A 163 0.87 3.20 23.94
N ASP A 164 0.60 4.49 24.00
CA ASP A 164 -0.44 5.08 24.84
C ASP A 164 -1.84 5.01 24.21
N VAL A 165 -1.92 4.72 22.90
CA VAL A 165 -3.19 4.60 22.15
C VAL A 165 -3.79 3.21 22.27
N GLY A 166 -2.94 2.20 22.24
CA GLY A 166 -3.32 0.79 22.35
C GLY A 166 -2.71 -0.12 21.29
N PRO A 167 -2.87 -1.44 21.45
CA PRO A 167 -2.13 -2.43 20.67
C PRO A 167 -2.45 -2.43 19.17
N GLU A 168 -3.61 -1.92 18.77
CA GLU A 168 -3.94 -1.80 17.34
C GLU A 168 -3.12 -0.69 16.64
N ALA A 169 -2.79 0.39 17.34
CA ALA A 169 -1.99 1.49 16.82
C ALA A 169 -0.51 1.09 16.63
N ILE A 170 -0.04 0.08 17.34
CA ILE A 170 1.34 -0.43 17.26
C ILE A 170 1.60 -1.21 15.95
N LEU A 171 0.56 -1.75 15.30
CA LEU A 171 0.69 -2.66 14.16
C LEU A 171 1.59 -2.13 13.04
N MET A 172 1.33 -0.92 12.56
CA MET A 172 2.10 -0.36 11.45
C MET A 172 3.54 0.02 11.83
N PRO A 173 3.81 0.68 12.96
CA PRO A 173 5.18 0.87 13.45
C PRO A 173 5.97 -0.44 13.60
N LEU A 174 5.33 -1.49 14.10
CA LEU A 174 5.95 -2.80 14.28
C LEU A 174 6.31 -3.44 12.92
N HIS A 175 5.38 -3.40 11.97
CA HIS A 175 5.61 -3.83 10.59
C HIS A 175 6.80 -3.07 9.95
N MET A 176 6.88 -1.76 10.11
CA MET A 176 8.01 -0.96 9.57
C MET A 176 9.35 -1.31 10.20
N ARG A 177 9.39 -1.62 11.50
CA ARG A 177 10.61 -2.13 12.16
C ARG A 177 11.05 -3.47 11.56
N ALA A 178 10.08 -4.36 11.33
CA ALA A 178 10.33 -5.67 10.74
C ALA A 178 10.85 -5.56 9.29
N ALA A 179 10.24 -4.69 8.47
CA ALA A 179 10.69 -4.42 7.10
C ALA A 179 12.13 -3.86 7.06
N ALA A 180 12.46 -2.92 7.95
CA ALA A 180 13.82 -2.40 8.06
C ALA A 180 14.83 -3.50 8.43
N ALA A 181 14.48 -4.37 9.39
CA ALA A 181 15.34 -5.49 9.79
C ALA A 181 15.55 -6.49 8.65
N ARG A 182 14.46 -6.83 7.88
CA ARG A 182 14.54 -7.69 6.68
C ARG A 182 15.51 -7.12 5.65
N MET A 183 15.36 -5.82 5.31
CA MET A 183 16.18 -5.14 4.31
C MET A 183 17.66 -4.99 4.71
N GLU A 184 17.94 -4.98 6.00
CA GLU A 184 19.32 -4.97 6.53
C GLU A 184 19.91 -6.39 6.72
N GLY A 185 19.18 -7.44 6.34
CA GLY A 185 19.60 -8.83 6.49
C GLY A 185 19.57 -9.34 7.94
N ARG A 186 18.94 -8.64 8.86
CA ARG A 186 18.77 -9.04 10.27
C ARG A 186 17.54 -9.94 10.42
N TYR A 187 17.59 -11.11 9.74
CA TYR A 187 16.43 -11.96 9.52
C TYR A 187 15.81 -12.52 10.80
N GLU A 188 16.61 -12.81 11.86
CA GLU A 188 16.05 -13.29 13.13
C GLU A 188 15.22 -12.19 13.81
N GLU A 189 15.73 -10.96 13.86
CA GLU A 189 14.98 -9.81 14.38
C GLU A 189 13.73 -9.53 13.54
N ALA A 190 13.84 -9.58 12.22
CA ALA A 190 12.69 -9.41 11.32
C ALA A 190 11.63 -10.47 11.58
N ARG A 191 12.04 -11.72 11.77
CA ARG A 191 11.14 -12.85 12.10
C ARG A 191 10.36 -12.61 13.38
N GLU A 192 11.04 -12.22 14.46
CA GLU A 192 10.39 -11.93 15.74
C GLU A 192 9.35 -10.82 15.62
N LEU A 193 9.73 -9.71 14.97
CA LEU A 193 8.87 -8.54 14.78
C LEU A 193 7.66 -8.84 13.88
N TYR A 194 7.85 -9.57 12.77
CA TYR A 194 6.74 -9.98 11.89
C TYR A 194 5.80 -10.98 12.57
N LEU A 195 6.31 -11.90 13.40
CA LEU A 195 5.47 -12.82 14.17
C LEU A 195 4.62 -12.06 15.21
N GLU A 196 5.20 -11.09 15.91
CA GLU A 196 4.46 -10.24 16.85
C GLU A 196 3.37 -9.44 16.13
N SER A 197 3.70 -8.82 14.99
CA SER A 197 2.74 -8.09 14.17
C SER A 197 1.62 -9.01 13.66
N ARG A 198 1.96 -10.20 13.17
CA ARG A 198 1.02 -11.20 12.70
C ARG A 198 0.03 -11.62 13.80
N ASP A 199 0.53 -11.95 14.99
CA ASP A 199 -0.30 -12.39 16.11
C ASP A 199 -1.25 -11.26 16.58
N LEU A 200 -0.79 -10.01 16.59
CA LEU A 200 -1.65 -8.87 16.86
C LEU A 200 -2.73 -8.69 15.78
N ASN A 201 -2.36 -8.75 14.50
CA ASN A 201 -3.32 -8.65 13.40
C ASN A 201 -4.39 -9.76 13.47
N GLU A 202 -4.00 -10.99 13.83
CA GLU A 202 -4.92 -12.11 14.01
C GLU A 202 -5.91 -11.85 15.16
N ARG A 203 -5.45 -11.34 16.30
CA ARG A 203 -6.31 -10.95 17.44
C ARG A 203 -7.34 -9.88 17.07
N PHE A 204 -7.00 -8.98 16.14
CA PHE A 204 -7.91 -7.95 15.66
C PHE A 204 -8.74 -8.37 14.43
N GLY A 205 -8.66 -9.63 14.00
CA GLY A 205 -9.41 -10.14 12.85
C GLY A 205 -9.02 -9.52 11.51
N LYS A 206 -7.79 -9.01 11.39
CA LYS A 206 -7.26 -8.36 10.17
C LYS A 206 -6.62 -9.39 9.24
N GLY A 207 -7.41 -10.29 8.69
CA GLY A 207 -6.93 -11.43 7.89
C GLY A 207 -6.03 -11.03 6.71
N GLY A 208 -6.31 -9.91 6.02
CA GLY A 208 -5.45 -9.41 4.95
C GLY A 208 -4.06 -9.00 5.44
N ASN A 209 -3.97 -8.36 6.61
CA ASN A 209 -2.68 -8.02 7.20
C ASN A 209 -1.93 -9.30 7.65
N VAL A 210 -2.63 -10.28 8.22
CA VAL A 210 -2.04 -11.59 8.56
C VAL A 210 -1.42 -12.23 7.33
N ALA A 211 -2.13 -12.21 6.18
CA ALA A 211 -1.60 -12.73 4.92
C ALA A 211 -0.38 -11.94 4.44
N GLY A 212 -0.36 -10.61 4.61
CA GLY A 212 0.79 -9.77 4.32
C GLY A 212 2.00 -10.08 5.21
N GLU A 213 1.79 -10.33 6.51
CA GLU A 213 2.89 -10.73 7.40
C GLU A 213 3.41 -12.14 7.09
N ASP A 214 2.53 -13.09 6.73
CA ASP A 214 2.95 -14.42 6.29
C ASP A 214 3.74 -14.36 4.96
N HIS A 215 3.39 -13.47 4.03
CA HIS A 215 4.18 -13.14 2.84
C HIS A 215 5.60 -12.68 3.21
N ASN A 216 5.74 -11.71 4.10
CA ASN A 216 7.05 -11.23 4.56
C ASN A 216 7.86 -12.32 5.29
N LEU A 217 7.21 -13.11 6.14
CA LEU A 217 7.83 -14.23 6.84
C LEU A 217 8.32 -15.31 5.88
N MET A 218 7.67 -15.50 4.73
CA MET A 218 8.14 -16.40 3.67
C MET A 218 9.53 -16.00 3.18
N TYR A 219 9.76 -14.72 2.88
CA TYR A 219 11.06 -14.23 2.45
C TYR A 219 12.10 -14.31 3.55
N VAL A 220 11.74 -13.94 4.79
CA VAL A 220 12.64 -14.07 5.94
C VAL A 220 13.10 -15.53 6.13
N ALA A 221 12.18 -16.48 6.02
CA ALA A 221 12.51 -17.91 6.12
C ALA A 221 13.40 -18.37 4.96
N LEU A 222 13.09 -17.93 3.73
CA LEU A 222 13.86 -18.29 2.53
C LEU A 222 15.30 -17.79 2.61
N HIS A 223 15.50 -16.52 2.98
CA HIS A 223 16.81 -15.94 3.16
C HIS A 223 17.60 -16.52 4.36
N SER A 224 16.89 -17.07 5.35
CA SER A 224 17.49 -17.81 6.47
C SER A 224 17.80 -19.27 6.13
N GLY A 225 17.46 -19.73 4.92
CA GLY A 225 17.68 -21.11 4.47
C GLY A 225 16.61 -22.11 4.94
N ASP A 226 15.52 -21.66 5.53
CA ASP A 226 14.40 -22.51 5.95
C ASP A 226 13.31 -22.59 4.85
N ARG A 227 13.58 -23.41 3.83
CA ARG A 227 12.65 -23.62 2.70
C ARG A 227 11.29 -24.18 3.14
N ALA A 228 11.28 -25.00 4.20
CA ALA A 228 10.05 -25.63 4.68
C ALA A 228 9.12 -24.61 5.37
N GLU A 229 9.67 -23.73 6.21
CA GLU A 229 8.90 -22.63 6.79
C GLU A 229 8.46 -21.62 5.71
N ALA A 230 9.31 -21.32 4.73
CA ALA A 230 8.93 -20.46 3.60
C ALA A 230 7.70 -21.00 2.86
N GLU A 231 7.67 -22.28 2.53
CA GLU A 231 6.52 -22.94 1.89
C GLU A 231 5.25 -22.86 2.74
N LYS A 232 5.38 -23.12 4.05
CA LYS A 232 4.26 -23.04 4.99
C LYS A 232 3.67 -21.62 5.04
N ARG A 233 4.51 -20.60 5.08
CA ARG A 233 4.09 -19.20 5.09
C ARG A 233 3.42 -18.78 3.78
N PHE A 234 3.98 -19.19 2.66
CA PHE A 234 3.36 -18.99 1.34
C PHE A 234 1.96 -19.63 1.28
N ARG A 235 1.79 -20.87 1.74
CA ARG A 235 0.48 -21.51 1.74
C ARG A 235 -0.54 -20.73 2.57
N SER A 236 -0.17 -20.30 3.78
CA SER A 236 -1.04 -19.52 4.64
C SER A 236 -1.48 -18.21 3.99
N SER A 237 -0.52 -17.45 3.43
CA SER A 237 -0.77 -16.19 2.73
C SER A 237 -1.64 -16.40 1.49
N SER A 238 -1.24 -17.31 0.59
CA SER A 238 -1.90 -17.52 -0.70
C SER A 238 -3.31 -18.11 -0.57
N GLU A 239 -3.57 -18.97 0.41
CA GLU A 239 -4.93 -19.47 0.71
C GLU A 239 -5.88 -18.33 1.06
N TRP A 240 -5.43 -17.40 1.90
CA TRP A 240 -6.24 -16.23 2.25
C TRP A 240 -6.45 -15.32 1.05
N ILE A 241 -5.38 -14.96 0.33
CA ILE A 241 -5.39 -14.04 -0.82
C ILE A 241 -6.31 -14.55 -1.92
N PHE A 242 -6.19 -15.81 -2.28
CA PHE A 242 -6.99 -16.40 -3.35
C PHE A 242 -8.44 -16.70 -2.90
N GLY A 243 -8.65 -16.98 -1.62
CA GLY A 243 -9.98 -17.23 -1.04
C GLY A 243 -10.83 -15.95 -0.93
N HIS A 244 -10.18 -14.78 -0.80
CA HIS A 244 -10.86 -13.48 -0.70
C HIS A 244 -10.77 -12.66 -2.00
N GLU A 245 -10.17 -13.23 -3.05
CA GLU A 245 -9.95 -12.55 -4.34
C GLU A 245 -9.26 -11.18 -4.19
N ASP A 246 -8.37 -11.05 -3.20
CA ASP A 246 -7.72 -9.79 -2.87
C ASP A 246 -6.88 -9.28 -4.05
N ALA A 247 -7.35 -8.21 -4.67
CA ALA A 247 -6.71 -7.65 -5.87
C ALA A 247 -5.37 -6.99 -5.58
N TYR A 248 -5.18 -6.47 -4.36
CA TYR A 248 -3.94 -5.80 -3.96
C TYR A 248 -2.82 -6.80 -3.67
N LEU A 249 -3.10 -7.86 -2.89
CA LEU A 249 -2.10 -8.87 -2.50
C LEU A 249 -1.87 -9.95 -3.57
N ARG A 250 -2.78 -10.10 -4.54
CA ARG A 250 -2.69 -11.16 -5.56
C ARG A 250 -1.38 -11.16 -6.37
N PRO A 251 -0.85 -10.03 -6.87
CA PRO A 251 0.42 -10.06 -7.59
C PRO A 251 1.59 -10.46 -6.70
N TYR A 252 1.55 -10.15 -5.41
CA TYR A 252 2.57 -10.61 -4.45
C TYR A 252 2.52 -12.13 -4.30
N ALA A 253 1.34 -12.74 -4.17
CA ALA A 253 1.23 -14.20 -4.08
C ALA A 253 1.77 -14.92 -5.34
N PHE A 254 1.66 -14.33 -6.53
CA PHE A 254 2.27 -14.89 -7.74
C PHE A 254 3.79 -14.68 -7.75
N LEU A 255 4.29 -13.55 -7.27
CA LEU A 255 5.71 -13.32 -7.09
C LEU A 255 6.32 -14.35 -6.11
N ASP A 256 5.68 -14.56 -4.96
CA ASP A 256 6.09 -15.52 -3.93
C ASP A 256 6.21 -16.94 -4.50
N ALA A 257 5.17 -17.40 -5.19
CA ALA A 257 5.18 -18.71 -5.85
C ALA A 257 6.31 -18.80 -6.90
N GLY A 258 6.55 -17.71 -7.63
CA GLY A 258 7.62 -17.61 -8.61
C GLY A 258 9.00 -17.70 -7.97
N VAL A 259 9.23 -16.98 -6.89
CA VAL A 259 10.49 -17.00 -6.13
C VAL A 259 10.77 -18.39 -5.55
N LEU A 260 9.76 -19.04 -4.99
CA LEU A 260 9.87 -20.41 -4.49
C LEU A 260 10.21 -21.41 -5.62
N ALA A 261 9.54 -21.31 -6.78
CA ALA A 261 9.83 -22.14 -7.95
C ALA A 261 11.27 -21.93 -8.46
N ILE A 262 11.75 -20.70 -8.50
CA ILE A 262 13.13 -20.37 -8.88
C ILE A 262 14.12 -20.97 -7.86
N HIS A 263 13.80 -20.90 -6.58
CA HIS A 263 14.64 -21.50 -5.54
C HIS A 263 14.75 -23.01 -5.71
N ASP A 264 13.67 -23.67 -6.04
CA ASP A 264 13.60 -25.13 -6.26
C ASP A 264 14.16 -25.57 -7.62
N GLY A 265 14.58 -24.63 -8.47
CA GLY A 265 15.16 -24.90 -9.80
C GLY A 265 14.12 -25.05 -10.93
N ASP A 266 12.83 -24.86 -10.66
CA ASP A 266 11.78 -24.83 -11.69
C ASP A 266 11.69 -23.42 -12.32
N LEU A 267 12.70 -23.13 -13.14
CA LEU A 267 12.91 -21.78 -13.66
C LEU A 267 11.84 -21.34 -14.65
N GLU A 268 11.28 -22.27 -15.45
CA GLU A 268 10.24 -21.91 -16.43
C GLU A 268 8.91 -21.61 -15.75
N ARG A 269 8.55 -22.38 -14.73
CA ARG A 269 7.41 -22.08 -13.85
C ARG A 269 7.61 -20.74 -13.15
N GLY A 270 8.79 -20.54 -12.58
CA GLY A 270 9.16 -19.27 -11.93
C GLY A 270 9.02 -18.07 -12.88
N ALA A 271 9.50 -18.20 -14.14
CA ALA A 271 9.41 -17.14 -15.12
C ALA A 271 7.95 -16.77 -15.46
N ARG A 272 7.07 -17.77 -15.64
CA ARG A 272 5.65 -17.51 -15.92
C ARG A 272 4.95 -16.79 -14.77
N LEU A 273 5.21 -17.22 -13.53
CA LEU A 273 4.61 -16.65 -12.33
C LEU A 273 5.07 -15.20 -12.10
N VAL A 274 6.37 -14.96 -12.14
CA VAL A 274 6.96 -13.62 -11.96
C VAL A 274 6.52 -12.67 -13.08
N ALA A 275 6.46 -13.14 -14.32
CA ALA A 275 6.00 -12.35 -15.46
C ALA A 275 4.55 -11.89 -15.29
N ARG A 276 3.67 -12.77 -14.78
CA ARG A 276 2.27 -12.40 -14.54
C ARG A 276 2.13 -11.43 -13.37
N ALA A 277 2.90 -11.62 -12.30
CA ALA A 277 2.95 -10.69 -11.18
C ALA A 277 3.36 -9.28 -11.65
N GLU A 278 4.46 -9.18 -12.40
CA GLU A 278 4.94 -7.90 -12.96
C GLU A 278 3.89 -7.23 -13.86
N ARG A 279 3.24 -8.00 -14.72
CA ARG A 279 2.18 -7.48 -15.58
C ARG A 279 1.01 -6.90 -14.79
N ILE A 280 0.57 -7.57 -13.71
CA ILE A 280 -0.51 -7.05 -12.86
C ILE A 280 -0.10 -5.73 -12.18
N PHE A 281 1.13 -5.62 -11.67
CA PHE A 281 1.64 -4.35 -11.15
C PHE A 281 1.60 -3.24 -12.21
N GLN A 282 2.01 -3.53 -13.46
CA GLN A 282 1.97 -2.57 -14.57
C GLN A 282 0.54 -2.18 -14.94
N GLU A 283 -0.38 -3.13 -15.05
CA GLU A 283 -1.78 -2.91 -15.42
C GLU A 283 -2.54 -2.09 -14.36
N SER A 284 -2.24 -2.33 -13.08
CA SER A 284 -2.83 -1.58 -11.96
C SER A 284 -2.16 -0.23 -11.71
N GLY A 285 -1.03 0.07 -12.35
CA GLY A 285 -0.20 1.24 -12.04
C GLY A 285 0.41 1.18 -10.64
N SER A 286 0.42 0.01 -10.00
CA SER A 286 1.02 -0.19 -8.68
C SER A 286 2.52 -0.41 -8.79
N ILE A 287 3.24 0.08 -7.78
CA ILE A 287 4.67 -0.19 -7.63
C ILE A 287 4.81 -1.14 -6.43
N PRO A 288 5.50 -2.29 -6.56
CA PRO A 288 5.78 -3.17 -5.44
C PRO A 288 6.40 -2.42 -4.27
N ASP A 289 6.16 -2.88 -3.07
CA ASP A 289 6.84 -2.33 -1.90
C ASP A 289 8.36 -2.53 -2.02
N PRO A 290 9.19 -1.69 -1.41
CA PRO A 290 10.64 -1.65 -1.71
C PRO A 290 11.36 -2.96 -1.49
N ASP A 291 10.98 -3.69 -0.46
CA ASP A 291 11.52 -4.99 -0.11
C ASP A 291 11.10 -6.08 -1.12
N ASP A 292 9.89 -6.00 -1.67
CA ASP A 292 9.41 -6.91 -2.70
C ASP A 292 9.91 -6.54 -4.08
N ARG A 293 10.21 -5.26 -4.31
CA ARG A 293 10.85 -4.82 -5.54
C ARG A 293 12.24 -5.43 -5.72
N VAL A 294 13.01 -5.56 -4.65
CA VAL A 294 14.31 -6.24 -4.67
C VAL A 294 14.12 -7.71 -5.09
N GLU A 295 13.16 -8.41 -4.49
CA GLU A 295 12.88 -9.81 -4.81
C GLU A 295 12.45 -9.99 -6.28
N LEU A 296 11.63 -9.08 -6.80
CA LEU A 296 11.18 -9.08 -8.19
C LEU A 296 12.37 -8.87 -9.15
N ASP A 297 13.19 -7.85 -8.91
CA ASP A 297 14.31 -7.50 -9.77
C ASP A 297 15.39 -8.59 -9.77
N ASP A 298 15.72 -9.16 -8.62
CA ASP A 298 16.67 -10.27 -8.48
C ASP A 298 16.14 -11.54 -9.17
N SER A 299 14.85 -11.83 -9.04
CA SER A 299 14.21 -12.96 -9.73
C SER A 299 14.30 -12.81 -11.25
N ILE A 300 14.00 -11.64 -11.79
CA ILE A 300 14.12 -11.37 -13.24
C ILE A 300 15.56 -11.51 -13.71
N ALA A 301 16.51 -10.96 -12.95
CA ALA A 301 17.94 -11.03 -13.30
C ALA A 301 18.44 -12.49 -13.32
N ARG A 302 18.07 -13.28 -12.32
CA ARG A 302 18.39 -14.69 -12.22
C ARG A 302 17.78 -15.51 -13.35
N LEU A 303 16.50 -15.34 -13.62
CA LEU A 303 15.78 -16.02 -14.70
C LEU A 303 16.40 -15.74 -16.08
N ARG A 304 16.72 -14.47 -16.37
CA ARG A 304 17.39 -14.12 -17.63
C ARG A 304 18.73 -14.83 -17.79
N LYS A 305 19.52 -14.87 -16.72
CA LYS A 305 20.83 -15.52 -16.70
C LYS A 305 20.73 -17.03 -16.88
N GLU A 306 19.83 -17.68 -16.15
CA GLU A 306 19.78 -19.16 -16.08
C GLU A 306 18.97 -19.78 -17.22
N LEU A 307 17.89 -19.15 -17.70
CA LEU A 307 17.11 -19.63 -18.87
C LEU A 307 17.74 -19.27 -20.21
N GLY A 308 18.52 -18.19 -20.28
CA GLY A 308 19.14 -17.75 -21.55
C GLY A 308 18.09 -17.50 -22.65
N SER A 309 18.22 -18.19 -23.77
CA SER A 309 17.30 -18.03 -24.91
C SER A 309 15.84 -18.49 -24.62
N ARG A 310 15.60 -19.27 -23.58
CA ARG A 310 14.25 -19.71 -23.17
C ARG A 310 13.49 -18.67 -22.35
N PHE A 311 14.20 -17.66 -21.84
CA PHE A 311 13.59 -16.65 -20.97
C PHE A 311 12.42 -15.92 -21.67
N GLU A 312 12.63 -15.40 -22.88
CA GLU A 312 11.63 -14.58 -23.57
C GLU A 312 10.33 -15.36 -23.87
N SER A 313 10.44 -16.67 -24.21
CA SER A 313 9.26 -17.51 -24.42
C SER A 313 8.47 -17.72 -23.12
N ALA A 314 9.14 -18.16 -22.05
CA ALA A 314 8.48 -18.42 -20.78
C ALA A 314 7.88 -17.12 -20.17
N TRP A 315 8.59 -16.00 -20.35
CA TRP A 315 8.14 -14.69 -19.89
C TRP A 315 6.88 -14.22 -20.63
N ALA A 316 6.88 -14.31 -21.97
CA ALA A 316 5.72 -13.95 -22.79
C ALA A 316 4.50 -14.84 -22.49
N GLU A 317 4.70 -16.15 -22.33
CA GLU A 317 3.64 -17.07 -21.93
C GLU A 317 3.02 -16.65 -20.58
N GLY A 318 3.84 -16.38 -19.58
CA GLY A 318 3.38 -15.96 -18.26
C GLY A 318 2.57 -14.67 -18.30
N ARG A 319 3.01 -13.68 -19.07
CA ARG A 319 2.29 -12.41 -19.22
C ARG A 319 0.88 -12.58 -19.79
N GLU A 320 0.67 -13.54 -20.69
CA GLU A 320 -0.62 -13.79 -21.35
C GLU A 320 -1.54 -14.75 -20.58
N MET A 321 -1.06 -15.38 -19.50
CA MET A 321 -1.90 -16.26 -18.68
C MET A 321 -3.09 -15.52 -18.08
N SER A 322 -4.24 -16.15 -18.08
CA SER A 322 -5.41 -15.72 -17.32
C SER A 322 -5.17 -15.84 -15.82
N LEU A 323 -5.96 -15.12 -15.00
CA LEU A 323 -5.87 -15.21 -13.54
C LEU A 323 -6.10 -16.64 -13.04
N GLY A 324 -7.01 -17.40 -13.64
CA GLY A 324 -7.27 -18.79 -13.27
C GLY A 324 -6.09 -19.72 -13.55
N GLU A 325 -5.46 -19.58 -14.72
CA GLU A 325 -4.29 -20.39 -15.10
C GLU A 325 -3.09 -20.13 -14.20
N VAL A 326 -2.76 -18.86 -13.94
CA VAL A 326 -1.63 -18.52 -13.08
C VAL A 326 -1.88 -18.89 -11.63
N GLN A 327 -3.12 -18.79 -11.15
CA GLN A 327 -3.47 -19.25 -9.80
C GLN A 327 -3.36 -20.78 -9.66
N ALA A 328 -3.76 -21.55 -10.69
CA ALA A 328 -3.54 -22.98 -10.70
C ALA A 328 -2.04 -23.32 -10.72
N LEU A 329 -1.26 -22.59 -11.52
CA LEU A 329 0.20 -22.73 -11.58
C LEU A 329 0.89 -22.38 -10.25
N ALA A 330 0.39 -21.37 -9.52
CA ALA A 330 0.93 -21.00 -8.20
C ALA A 330 0.67 -22.07 -7.13
N ARG A 331 -0.41 -22.83 -7.27
CA ARG A 331 -0.78 -23.90 -6.32
C ARG A 331 -0.15 -25.25 -6.65
N SER A 332 0.44 -25.45 -7.82
CA SER A 332 1.09 -26.69 -8.20
C SER A 332 2.50 -26.81 -7.62
#